data_f3a8c1ce64c9d49e336c1850c36bec35
#
_entry.id   f3a8c1ce64c9d49e336c1850c36bec35
#
_cell.length_a   1.000
_cell.length_b   1.000
_cell.length_c   1.000
_cell.angle_alpha   90.00
_cell.angle_beta   90.00
_cell.angle_gamma   90.00
#
_symmetry.space_group_name_H-M   'P 1'
#
loop_
_entity.id
_entity.type
_entity.pdbx_description
1 polymer ?
#
loop_
_entity_poly.entity_id
_entity_poly.type
_entity_poly.pdbx_seq_one_letter_code
_entity_poly.pdbx_strand_id
1 'polypeptide(L)'
;MSTRTQSGARAGTQSNAMAAGQDAIALLTADHREVAEMFEQFEQLGDRATASKEKLKDKICKALVAHTTIEEEIFYPAVRAANVEEGEDMVDEAIVEHAAAKDLIKQLQEMQPDDDLYDAKVKVLSEQIEHHVKEEEKEMFPKAKKAGLDLLALGQEMALRKQELMSTL
;
A
#
# COMPACT_ATOMS: atom_id res chain seq x y z
N MET A 1 -15.52 57.62 11.10
CA MET A 1 -14.76 57.05 9.95
C MET A 1 -14.38 55.63 10.32
N SER A 2 -15.12 54.68 9.74
CA SER A 2 -14.95 53.24 10.02
C SER A 2 -14.08 52.62 8.93
N THR A 3 -13.02 51.94 9.31
CA THR A 3 -12.27 51.07 8.43
C THR A 3 -12.47 49.61 8.85
N ARG A 4 -13.19 48.91 8.01
CA ARG A 4 -13.53 47.48 8.14
C ARG A 4 -12.43 46.65 7.48
N THR A 5 -11.67 45.90 8.28
CA THR A 5 -10.68 44.96 7.79
C THR A 5 -11.36 43.59 7.54
N GLN A 6 -11.42 43.19 6.31
CA GLN A 6 -11.83 41.84 5.93
C GLN A 6 -10.64 40.89 6.04
N SER A 7 -10.74 39.91 6.92
CA SER A 7 -9.84 38.75 7.00
C SER A 7 -10.42 37.67 6.10
N GLY A 8 -9.81 37.49 4.94
CA GLY A 8 -10.16 36.39 4.03
C GLY A 8 -9.49 35.09 4.45
N ALA A 9 -10.31 34.13 4.87
CA ALA A 9 -9.89 32.77 5.10
C ALA A 9 -9.48 32.10 3.77
N ARG A 10 -8.21 31.70 3.67
CA ARG A 10 -7.75 30.71 2.68
C ARG A 10 -7.46 29.41 3.44
N ALA A 11 -8.42 28.53 3.45
CA ALA A 11 -8.22 27.14 3.85
C ALA A 11 -8.65 26.22 2.69
N GLY A 12 -7.78 25.33 2.31
CA GLY A 12 -8.17 24.11 1.62
C GLY A 12 -7.93 24.05 0.12
N THR A 13 -6.67 23.94 -0.32
CA THR A 13 -6.37 23.43 -1.69
C THR A 13 -4.95 22.85 -1.76
N GLN A 14 -4.52 22.07 -0.80
CA GLN A 14 -3.17 21.46 -0.84
C GLN A 14 -3.16 19.93 -0.96
N SER A 15 -4.29 19.24 -0.77
CA SER A 15 -4.31 17.77 -0.77
C SER A 15 -4.43 17.14 -2.17
N ASN A 16 -4.83 17.89 -3.20
CA ASN A 16 -5.10 17.33 -4.52
C ASN A 16 -3.97 17.55 -5.55
N ALA A 17 -2.96 18.33 -5.21
CA ALA A 17 -1.85 18.63 -6.13
C ALA A 17 -0.67 17.64 -6.01
N MET A 18 -0.60 16.85 -4.94
CA MET A 18 0.51 15.89 -4.75
C MET A 18 0.31 14.57 -5.49
N ALA A 19 -0.92 14.15 -5.76
CA ALA A 19 -1.20 12.89 -6.47
C ALA A 19 -0.97 12.96 -7.99
N ALA A 20 -0.96 14.15 -8.59
CA ALA A 20 -0.91 14.33 -10.03
C ALA A 20 0.50 14.23 -10.67
N GLY A 21 1.55 14.02 -9.87
CA GLY A 21 2.93 14.02 -10.35
C GLY A 21 3.82 12.89 -9.83
N GLN A 22 3.25 11.91 -9.13
CA GLN A 22 4.01 10.80 -8.56
C GLN A 22 4.06 9.63 -9.54
N ASP A 23 5.27 9.12 -9.86
CA ASP A 23 5.41 7.93 -10.69
C ASP A 23 5.00 6.65 -9.93
N ALA A 24 4.80 5.55 -10.67
CA ALA A 24 4.31 4.30 -10.12
C ALA A 24 5.21 3.76 -8.99
N ILE A 25 6.53 3.80 -9.17
CA ILE A 25 7.48 3.30 -8.16
C ILE A 25 7.48 4.18 -6.92
N ALA A 26 7.42 5.50 -7.09
CA ALA A 26 7.33 6.42 -5.96
C ALA A 26 6.02 6.24 -5.18
N LEU A 27 4.89 5.95 -5.86
CA LEU A 27 3.62 5.64 -5.24
C LEU A 27 3.70 4.33 -4.43
N LEU A 28 4.17 3.25 -5.05
CA LEU A 28 4.30 1.95 -4.38
C LEU A 28 5.26 2.00 -3.19
N THR A 29 6.41 2.65 -3.35
CA THR A 29 7.38 2.81 -2.25
C THR A 29 6.80 3.62 -1.08
N ALA A 30 5.96 4.63 -1.35
CA ALA A 30 5.27 5.37 -0.30
C ALA A 30 4.28 4.47 0.46
N ASP A 31 3.54 3.61 -0.24
CA ASP A 31 2.62 2.64 0.36
C ASP A 31 3.36 1.63 1.23
N HIS A 32 4.50 1.11 0.76
CA HIS A 32 5.36 0.20 1.54
C HIS A 32 5.75 0.81 2.89
N ARG A 33 6.17 2.08 2.89
CA ARG A 33 6.56 2.79 4.12
C ARG A 33 5.37 3.01 5.05
N GLU A 34 4.23 3.42 4.51
CA GLU A 34 3.01 3.63 5.30
C GLU A 34 2.59 2.35 6.01
N VAL A 35 2.61 1.21 5.31
CA VAL A 35 2.25 -0.09 5.89
C VAL A 35 3.29 -0.55 6.91
N ALA A 36 4.58 -0.39 6.64
CA ALA A 36 5.65 -0.71 7.59
C ALA A 36 5.51 0.08 8.90
N GLU A 37 5.24 1.38 8.82
CA GLU A 37 4.98 2.22 10.00
C GLU A 37 3.76 1.75 10.79
N MET A 38 2.70 1.29 10.13
CA MET A 38 1.51 0.75 10.79
C MET A 38 1.83 -0.58 11.50
N PHE A 39 2.63 -1.46 10.92
CA PHE A 39 3.09 -2.68 11.59
C PHE A 39 3.97 -2.38 12.81
N GLU A 40 4.90 -1.43 12.70
CA GLU A 40 5.71 -0.99 13.85
C GLU A 40 4.85 -0.44 14.98
N GLN A 41 3.82 0.36 14.66
CA GLN A 41 2.87 0.86 15.65
C GLN A 41 2.10 -0.28 16.32
N PHE A 42 1.72 -1.32 15.55
CA PHE A 42 1.02 -2.47 16.07
C PHE A 42 1.89 -3.26 17.08
N GLU A 43 3.16 -3.47 16.77
CA GLU A 43 4.10 -4.17 17.65
C GLU A 43 4.33 -3.46 18.99
N GLN A 44 4.16 -2.14 19.03
CA GLN A 44 4.29 -1.34 20.24
C GLN A 44 3.05 -1.36 21.13
N LEU A 45 1.92 -1.92 20.66
CA LEU A 45 0.69 -2.00 21.43
C LEU A 45 0.78 -3.13 22.48
N GLY A 46 0.41 -2.81 23.71
CA GLY A 46 0.31 -3.80 24.80
C GLY A 46 -0.91 -4.74 24.62
N ASP A 47 -0.89 -5.86 25.33
CA ASP A 47 -1.92 -6.91 25.25
C ASP A 47 -3.35 -6.41 25.49
N ARG A 48 -3.51 -5.35 26.29
CA ARG A 48 -4.82 -4.78 26.64
C ARG A 48 -5.33 -3.73 25.66
N ALA A 49 -4.55 -3.38 24.63
CA ALA A 49 -4.90 -2.33 23.68
C ALA A 49 -5.82 -2.85 22.54
N THR A 50 -6.83 -3.66 22.84
CA THR A 50 -7.68 -4.38 21.87
C THR A 50 -8.30 -3.45 20.83
N ALA A 51 -8.92 -2.34 21.25
CA ALA A 51 -9.53 -1.38 20.31
C ALA A 51 -8.50 -0.72 19.36
N SER A 52 -7.28 -0.45 19.86
CA SER A 52 -6.21 0.09 19.02
C SER A 52 -5.66 -0.95 18.05
N LYS A 53 -5.52 -2.19 18.50
CA LYS A 53 -5.13 -3.33 17.66
C LYS A 53 -6.12 -3.56 16.52
N GLU A 54 -7.43 -3.60 16.83
CA GLU A 54 -8.48 -3.77 15.83
C GLU A 54 -8.44 -2.66 14.78
N LYS A 55 -8.43 -1.40 15.23
CA LYS A 55 -8.38 -0.24 14.33
C LYS A 55 -7.15 -0.25 13.43
N LEU A 56 -5.99 -0.63 13.96
CA LEU A 56 -4.75 -0.63 13.22
C LEU A 56 -4.70 -1.80 12.23
N LYS A 57 -5.14 -2.99 12.64
CA LYS A 57 -5.33 -4.15 11.76
C LYS A 57 -6.26 -3.83 10.59
N ASP A 58 -7.39 -3.17 10.83
CA ASP A 58 -8.31 -2.79 9.75
C ASP A 58 -7.66 -1.83 8.74
N LYS A 59 -6.88 -0.87 9.22
CA LYS A 59 -6.11 0.03 8.34
C LYS A 59 -5.06 -0.71 7.52
N ILE A 60 -4.29 -1.59 8.15
CA ILE A 60 -3.28 -2.42 7.48
C ILE A 60 -3.93 -3.28 6.40
N CYS A 61 -4.98 -4.02 6.75
CA CYS A 61 -5.67 -4.89 5.81
C CYS A 61 -6.23 -4.11 4.61
N LYS A 62 -6.88 -2.96 4.87
CA LYS A 62 -7.41 -2.09 3.82
C LYS A 62 -6.31 -1.55 2.90
N ALA A 63 -5.22 -1.06 3.46
CA ALA A 63 -4.08 -0.55 2.70
C ALA A 63 -3.45 -1.64 1.83
N LEU A 64 -3.23 -2.84 2.38
CA LEU A 64 -2.66 -3.97 1.66
C LEU A 64 -3.57 -4.47 0.53
N VAL A 65 -4.88 -4.55 0.74
CA VAL A 65 -5.83 -4.95 -0.31
C VAL A 65 -5.81 -3.94 -1.46
N ALA A 66 -5.82 -2.65 -1.16
CA ALA A 66 -5.76 -1.63 -2.21
C ALA A 66 -4.43 -1.68 -2.97
N HIS A 67 -3.32 -1.81 -2.26
CA HIS A 67 -1.96 -1.88 -2.81
C HIS A 67 -1.78 -3.08 -3.74
N THR A 68 -2.05 -4.30 -3.26
CA THR A 68 -1.91 -5.51 -4.08
C THR A 68 -2.84 -5.50 -5.30
N THR A 69 -4.01 -4.86 -5.20
CA THR A 69 -4.94 -4.74 -6.32
C THR A 69 -4.39 -3.84 -7.43
N ILE A 70 -3.83 -2.67 -7.10
CA ILE A 70 -3.28 -1.77 -8.13
C ILE A 70 -2.04 -2.36 -8.80
N GLU A 71 -1.27 -3.18 -8.10
CA GLU A 71 -0.15 -3.91 -8.69
C GLU A 71 -0.62 -4.99 -9.65
N GLU A 72 -1.52 -5.85 -9.23
CA GLU A 72 -2.03 -6.95 -10.05
C GLU A 72 -2.85 -6.47 -11.26
N GLU A 73 -3.59 -5.36 -11.14
CA GLU A 73 -4.41 -4.83 -12.23
C GLU A 73 -3.61 -3.96 -13.21
N ILE A 74 -2.57 -3.23 -12.76
CA ILE A 74 -1.91 -2.17 -13.54
C ILE A 74 -0.40 -2.39 -13.67
N PHE A 75 0.33 -2.47 -12.55
CA PHE A 75 1.79 -2.47 -12.56
C PHE A 75 2.38 -3.76 -13.11
N TYR A 76 1.97 -4.91 -12.63
CA TYR A 76 2.47 -6.21 -13.08
C TYR A 76 2.17 -6.51 -14.54
N PRO A 77 0.97 -6.22 -15.08
CA PRO A 77 0.73 -6.33 -16.51
C PRO A 77 1.66 -5.46 -17.36
N ALA A 78 1.99 -4.25 -16.89
CA ALA A 78 2.95 -3.37 -17.58
C ALA A 78 4.38 -3.92 -17.56
N VAL A 79 4.81 -4.52 -16.42
CA VAL A 79 6.11 -5.20 -16.28
C VAL A 79 6.22 -6.35 -17.29
N ARG A 80 5.18 -7.18 -17.41
CA ARG A 80 5.13 -8.28 -18.39
C ARG A 80 5.17 -7.76 -19.84
N ALA A 81 4.34 -6.75 -20.15
CA ALA A 81 4.24 -6.19 -21.50
C ALA A 81 5.53 -5.52 -21.98
N ALA A 82 6.31 -4.95 -21.08
CA ALA A 82 7.59 -4.32 -21.37
C ALA A 82 8.75 -5.31 -21.54
N ASN A 83 8.52 -6.62 -21.38
CA ASN A 83 9.57 -7.66 -21.40
C ASN A 83 10.74 -7.33 -20.46
N VAL A 84 10.41 -6.93 -19.23
CA VAL A 84 11.39 -6.68 -18.18
C VAL A 84 12.22 -7.94 -17.96
N GLU A 85 13.54 -7.79 -17.78
CA GLU A 85 14.44 -8.92 -17.50
C GLU A 85 13.96 -9.71 -16.26
N GLU A 86 13.72 -11.00 -16.40
CA GLU A 86 13.12 -11.89 -15.39
C GLU A 86 11.72 -11.42 -14.89
N GLY A 87 11.08 -10.50 -15.62
CA GLY A 87 9.82 -9.86 -15.19
C GLY A 87 8.67 -10.85 -15.04
N GLU A 88 8.61 -11.88 -15.89
CA GLU A 88 7.59 -12.93 -15.80
C GLU A 88 7.71 -13.72 -14.49
N ASP A 89 8.91 -14.20 -14.17
CA ASP A 89 9.16 -15.00 -12.96
C ASP A 89 8.93 -14.17 -11.69
N MET A 90 9.44 -12.93 -11.66
CA MET A 90 9.23 -12.01 -10.52
C MET A 90 7.75 -11.68 -10.29
N VAL A 91 6.97 -11.46 -11.35
CA VAL A 91 5.54 -11.21 -11.23
C VAL A 91 4.79 -12.46 -10.78
N ASP A 92 5.15 -13.64 -11.26
CA ASP A 92 4.54 -14.91 -10.83
C ASP A 92 4.78 -15.15 -9.33
N GLU A 93 5.98 -14.91 -8.84
CA GLU A 93 6.33 -15.01 -7.42
C GLU A 93 5.55 -14.01 -6.59
N ALA A 94 5.53 -12.74 -6.98
CA ALA A 94 4.78 -11.69 -6.32
C ALA A 94 3.27 -12.01 -6.20
N ILE A 95 2.65 -12.56 -7.25
CA ILE A 95 1.24 -12.98 -7.22
C ILE A 95 1.01 -14.11 -6.20
N VAL A 96 1.93 -15.07 -6.09
CA VAL A 96 1.83 -16.15 -5.09
C VAL A 96 1.96 -15.61 -3.67
N GLU A 97 2.89 -14.67 -3.44
CA GLU A 97 3.04 -13.99 -2.15
C GLU A 97 1.81 -13.17 -1.78
N HIS A 98 1.23 -12.44 -2.75
CA HIS A 98 -0.03 -11.73 -2.56
C HIS A 98 -1.18 -12.65 -2.18
N ALA A 99 -1.27 -13.83 -2.79
CA ALA A 99 -2.31 -14.81 -2.45
C ALA A 99 -2.16 -15.29 -0.99
N ALA A 100 -0.94 -15.53 -0.52
CA ALA A 100 -0.67 -15.91 0.87
C ALA A 100 -1.01 -14.77 1.85
N ALA A 101 -0.63 -13.54 1.53
CA ALA A 101 -0.98 -12.36 2.33
C ALA A 101 -2.50 -12.12 2.40
N LYS A 102 -3.20 -12.24 1.26
CA LYS A 102 -4.67 -12.11 1.19
C LYS A 102 -5.40 -13.17 2.03
N ASP A 103 -4.87 -14.39 2.11
CA ASP A 103 -5.43 -15.43 2.98
C ASP A 103 -5.30 -15.06 4.48
N LEU A 104 -4.13 -14.58 4.90
CA LEU A 104 -3.95 -14.06 6.26
C LEU A 104 -4.84 -12.85 6.56
N ILE A 105 -4.97 -11.92 5.62
CA ILE A 105 -5.86 -10.77 5.75
C ILE A 105 -7.30 -11.21 5.98
N LYS A 106 -7.80 -12.18 5.19
CA LYS A 106 -9.14 -12.73 5.33
C LYS A 106 -9.33 -13.35 6.73
N GLN A 107 -8.37 -14.14 7.20
CA GLN A 107 -8.42 -14.73 8.53
C GLN A 107 -8.47 -13.64 9.62
N LEU A 108 -7.62 -12.62 9.53
CA LEU A 108 -7.60 -11.50 10.47
C LEU A 108 -8.89 -10.66 10.48
N GLN A 109 -9.56 -10.53 9.34
CA GLN A 109 -10.85 -9.83 9.25
C GLN A 109 -11.98 -10.57 9.98
N GLU A 110 -11.87 -11.89 10.14
CA GLU A 110 -12.83 -12.73 10.86
C GLU A 110 -12.50 -12.86 12.36
N MET A 111 -11.35 -12.36 12.83
CA MET A 111 -10.85 -12.50 14.21
C MET A 111 -11.06 -11.25 15.05
N GLN A 112 -11.16 -11.47 16.36
CA GLN A 112 -11.13 -10.43 17.38
C GLN A 112 -9.71 -10.28 17.97
N PRO A 113 -9.35 -9.10 18.49
CA PRO A 113 -7.99 -8.85 19.01
C PRO A 113 -7.56 -9.70 20.22
N ASP A 114 -8.52 -10.33 20.91
CA ASP A 114 -8.32 -11.24 22.04
C ASP A 114 -8.36 -12.73 21.65
N ASP A 115 -8.56 -13.02 20.37
CA ASP A 115 -8.49 -14.39 19.88
C ASP A 115 -7.06 -14.93 19.91
N ASP A 116 -6.94 -16.24 20.18
CA ASP A 116 -5.67 -16.94 20.08
C ASP A 116 -5.05 -16.77 18.68
N LEU A 117 -3.76 -16.53 18.62
CA LEU A 117 -2.97 -16.35 17.40
C LEU A 117 -3.22 -15.03 16.61
N TYR A 118 -4.05 -14.12 17.12
CA TYR A 118 -4.30 -12.85 16.44
C TYR A 118 -2.99 -12.06 16.22
N ASP A 119 -2.25 -11.77 17.29
CA ASP A 119 -0.98 -11.04 17.20
C ASP A 119 0.07 -11.81 16.37
N ALA A 120 0.10 -13.14 16.50
CA ALA A 120 1.00 -13.98 15.71
C ALA A 120 0.71 -13.90 14.21
N LYS A 121 -0.55 -13.85 13.81
CA LYS A 121 -0.93 -13.70 12.40
C LYS A 121 -0.59 -12.32 11.85
N VAL A 122 -0.78 -11.25 12.63
CA VAL A 122 -0.33 -9.90 12.23
C VAL A 122 1.18 -9.87 12.04
N LYS A 123 1.94 -10.50 12.95
CA LYS A 123 3.39 -10.60 12.83
C LYS A 123 3.83 -11.37 11.58
N VAL A 124 3.26 -12.52 11.32
CA VAL A 124 3.59 -13.31 10.12
C VAL A 124 3.23 -12.55 8.85
N LEU A 125 2.09 -11.83 8.83
CA LEU A 125 1.73 -10.97 7.71
C LEU A 125 2.78 -9.87 7.51
N SER A 126 3.25 -9.22 8.58
CA SER A 126 4.31 -8.20 8.51
C SER A 126 5.60 -8.77 7.91
N GLU A 127 6.03 -9.96 8.34
CA GLU A 127 7.23 -10.61 7.85
C GLU A 127 7.12 -10.99 6.35
N GLN A 128 5.95 -11.46 5.92
CA GLN A 128 5.68 -11.76 4.50
C GLN A 128 5.72 -10.49 3.65
N ILE A 129 5.09 -9.41 4.11
CA ILE A 129 5.09 -8.12 3.39
C ILE A 129 6.51 -7.53 3.35
N GLU A 130 7.28 -7.60 4.42
CA GLU A 130 8.67 -7.12 4.43
C GLU A 130 9.54 -7.87 3.41
N HIS A 131 9.37 -9.18 3.28
CA HIS A 131 10.08 -10.00 2.29
C HIS A 131 9.73 -9.56 0.88
N HIS A 132 8.46 -9.53 0.55
CA HIS A 132 7.91 -9.11 -0.73
C HIS A 132 8.40 -7.71 -1.15
N VAL A 133 8.27 -6.72 -0.27
CA VAL A 133 8.75 -5.34 -0.50
C VAL A 133 10.24 -5.28 -0.83
N LYS A 134 11.06 -6.09 -0.15
CA LYS A 134 12.50 -6.15 -0.42
C LYS A 134 12.80 -6.65 -1.84
N GLU A 135 12.07 -7.62 -2.33
CA GLU A 135 12.26 -8.15 -3.69
C GLU A 135 11.81 -7.15 -4.73
N GLU A 136 10.68 -6.50 -4.55
CA GLU A 136 10.23 -5.45 -5.46
C GLU A 136 11.20 -4.27 -5.51
N GLU A 137 11.55 -3.69 -4.37
CA GLU A 137 12.40 -2.49 -4.32
C GLU A 137 13.84 -2.75 -4.78
N LYS A 138 14.37 -3.95 -4.54
CA LYS A 138 15.76 -4.28 -4.90
C LYS A 138 15.92 -4.87 -6.30
N GLU A 139 14.90 -5.52 -6.82
CA GLU A 139 14.98 -6.26 -8.07
C GLU A 139 13.98 -5.78 -9.11
N MET A 140 12.68 -5.87 -8.86
CA MET A 140 11.66 -5.55 -9.86
C MET A 140 11.66 -4.09 -10.26
N PHE A 141 11.66 -3.15 -9.30
CA PHE A 141 11.60 -1.71 -9.59
C PHE A 141 12.83 -1.20 -10.36
N PRO A 142 14.08 -1.56 -10.02
CA PRO A 142 15.24 -1.18 -10.82
C PRO A 142 15.18 -1.72 -12.25
N LYS A 143 14.74 -2.97 -12.44
CA LYS A 143 14.60 -3.59 -13.76
C LYS A 143 13.48 -2.93 -14.57
N ALA A 144 12.35 -2.60 -13.95
CA ALA A 144 11.25 -1.86 -14.58
C ALA A 144 11.69 -0.47 -15.07
N LYS A 145 12.46 0.28 -14.26
CA LYS A 145 13.05 1.56 -14.67
C LYS A 145 13.97 1.39 -15.88
N LYS A 146 14.83 0.39 -15.87
CA LYS A 146 15.78 0.11 -16.94
C LYS A 146 15.08 -0.28 -18.24
N ALA A 147 13.95 -0.96 -18.16
CA ALA A 147 13.15 -1.36 -19.32
C ALA A 147 12.37 -0.20 -19.97
N GLY A 148 12.33 0.97 -19.34
CA GLY A 148 11.73 2.18 -19.91
C GLY A 148 10.21 2.22 -19.86
N LEU A 149 9.58 1.64 -18.83
CA LEU A 149 8.14 1.79 -18.59
C LEU A 149 7.77 3.28 -18.43
N ASP A 150 6.59 3.67 -18.92
CA ASP A 150 6.02 5.00 -18.65
C ASP A 150 5.49 5.05 -17.20
N LEU A 151 6.44 5.16 -16.26
CA LEU A 151 6.15 5.14 -14.82
C LEU A 151 5.24 6.28 -14.37
N LEU A 152 5.27 7.43 -15.08
CA LEU A 152 4.43 8.57 -14.74
C LEU A 152 2.97 8.29 -15.12
N ALA A 153 2.72 7.78 -16.31
CA ALA A 153 1.37 7.38 -16.75
C ALA A 153 0.79 6.27 -15.88
N LEU A 154 1.60 5.24 -15.57
CA LEU A 154 1.21 4.16 -14.67
C LEU A 154 0.88 4.70 -13.27
N GLY A 155 1.70 5.60 -12.73
CA GLY A 155 1.47 6.20 -11.41
C GLY A 155 0.16 6.98 -11.33
N GLN A 156 -0.21 7.69 -12.39
CA GLN A 156 -1.50 8.40 -12.47
C GLN A 156 -2.69 7.43 -12.48
N GLU A 157 -2.62 6.38 -13.27
CA GLU A 157 -3.65 5.34 -13.35
C GLU A 157 -3.81 4.61 -12.01
N MET A 158 -2.71 4.19 -11.41
CA MET A 158 -2.68 3.53 -10.11
C MET A 158 -3.24 4.42 -8.99
N ALA A 159 -2.91 5.71 -8.98
CA ALA A 159 -3.41 6.65 -7.97
C ALA A 159 -4.94 6.82 -8.05
N LEU A 160 -5.49 6.91 -9.26
CA LEU A 160 -6.95 6.96 -9.46
C LEU A 160 -7.62 5.67 -8.99
N ARG A 161 -7.08 4.52 -9.39
CA ARG A 161 -7.61 3.22 -8.98
C ARG A 161 -7.55 3.00 -7.47
N LYS A 162 -6.43 3.38 -6.85
CA LYS A 162 -6.28 3.32 -5.38
C LYS A 162 -7.34 4.18 -4.68
N GLN A 163 -7.60 5.38 -5.18
CA GLN A 163 -8.63 6.25 -4.60
C GLN A 163 -10.02 5.61 -4.66
N GLU A 164 -10.38 4.99 -5.77
CA GLU A 164 -11.65 4.25 -5.91
C GLU A 164 -11.74 3.12 -4.89
N LEU A 165 -10.72 2.26 -4.82
CA LEU A 165 -10.66 1.15 -3.88
C LEU A 165 -10.79 1.62 -2.42
N MET A 166 -10.03 2.64 -2.03
CA MET A 166 -10.06 3.18 -0.67
C MET A 166 -11.41 3.82 -0.30
N SER A 167 -12.23 4.18 -1.27
CA SER A 167 -13.59 4.69 -1.03
C SER A 167 -14.63 3.58 -0.82
N THR A 168 -14.33 2.36 -1.25
CA THR A 168 -15.25 1.21 -1.21
C THR A 168 -14.90 0.16 -0.16
N LEU A 169 -13.64 0.10 0.25
CA LEU A 169 -13.14 -0.74 1.34
C LEU A 169 -13.40 -0.09 2.70
#